data_a9ff4d079ec9fd3e24e63cb0d112931e
#
_entry.id   a9ff4d079ec9fd3e24e63cb0d112931e
#
_cell.length_a   1.000
_cell.length_b   1.000
_cell.length_c   1.000
_cell.angle_alpha   90.00
_cell.angle_beta   90.00
_cell.angle_gamma   90.00
#
_symmetry.space_group_name_H-M   'P 1'
#
loop_
_entity.id
_entity.type
_entity.pdbx_description
1 polymer ?
#
loop_
_entity_poly.entity_id
_entity_poly.type
_entity_poly.pdbx_seq_one_letter_code
_entity_poly.pdbx_strand_id
1 'polypeptide(L)' 'MEKQTILDMCQSRNVKVSIEYDYDWAEWIITISSRNTTKAINHTYRYRSIDIEASGIGSYEYLRQRVVLEIAKNF' A
#
# COMPACT_ATOMS: atom_id res chain seq x y z
N MET A 1 -0.41 -18.96 12.42
CA MET A 1 0.20 -17.63 12.42
C MET A 1 -0.77 -16.63 11.83
N GLU A 2 -1.12 -15.62 12.57
CA GLU A 2 -2.05 -14.60 12.10
C GLU A 2 -1.37 -13.67 11.10
N LYS A 3 -2.08 -13.38 10.01
CA LYS A 3 -1.60 -12.38 9.06
C LYS A 3 -1.85 -10.99 9.63
N GLN A 4 -0.83 -10.17 9.63
CA GLN A 4 -0.98 -8.78 10.01
C GLN A 4 -1.81 -8.04 8.98
N THR A 5 -2.84 -7.33 9.41
CA THR A 5 -3.69 -6.56 8.50
C THR A 5 -3.06 -5.22 8.18
N ILE A 6 -3.55 -4.57 7.10
CA ILE A 6 -3.13 -3.21 6.76
C ILE A 6 -3.44 -2.27 7.92
N LEU A 7 -4.60 -2.43 8.55
CA LEU A 7 -5.00 -1.60 9.69
C LEU A 7 -4.01 -1.72 10.85
N ASP A 8 -3.62 -2.95 11.18
CA ASP A 8 -2.65 -3.19 12.26
C ASP A 8 -1.31 -2.52 11.97
N MET A 9 -0.83 -2.64 10.73
CA MET A 9 0.41 -1.99 10.32
C MET A 9 0.31 -0.46 10.41
N CYS A 10 -0.80 0.10 9.98
CA CYS A 10 -1.02 1.55 10.05
C CYS A 10 -1.00 2.03 11.50
N GLN A 11 -1.64 1.29 12.41
CA GLN A 11 -1.69 1.65 13.82
C GLN A 11 -0.30 1.55 14.46
N SER A 12 0.41 0.46 14.23
CA SER A 12 1.71 0.23 14.86
C SER A 12 2.81 1.14 14.31
N ARG A 13 2.72 1.57 13.07
CA ARG A 13 3.71 2.44 12.44
C ARG A 13 3.26 3.90 12.35
N ASN A 14 2.04 4.19 12.80
CA ASN A 14 1.45 5.53 12.78
C ASN A 14 1.46 6.15 11.39
N VAL A 15 0.93 5.39 10.42
CA VAL A 15 0.84 5.82 9.02
C VAL A 15 -0.59 5.78 8.52
N LYS A 16 -0.84 6.54 7.45
CA LYS A 16 -2.12 6.55 6.75
C LYS A 16 -1.90 5.95 5.36
N VAL A 17 -2.77 5.03 4.97
CA VAL A 17 -2.73 4.40 3.65
C VAL A 17 -3.97 4.80 2.87
N SER A 18 -3.76 5.23 1.62
CA SER A 18 -4.82 5.54 0.68
C SER A 18 -4.62 4.69 -0.58
N ILE A 19 -5.69 4.07 -1.06
CA ILE A 19 -5.66 3.21 -2.25
C ILE A 19 -6.69 3.72 -3.22
N GLU A 20 -6.26 4.04 -4.44
CA GLU A 20 -7.12 4.54 -5.51
C GLU A 20 -6.85 3.76 -6.80
N TYR A 21 -7.82 3.75 -7.71
CA TYR A 21 -7.67 3.15 -9.02
C TYR A 21 -7.75 4.21 -10.10
N ASP A 22 -6.72 4.28 -10.94
CA ASP A 22 -6.67 5.20 -12.07
C ASP A 22 -7.19 4.48 -13.32
N TYR A 23 -8.40 4.83 -13.75
CA TYR A 23 -9.06 4.21 -14.90
C TYR A 23 -8.40 4.55 -16.24
N ASP A 24 -7.77 5.72 -16.31
CA ASP A 24 -7.13 6.17 -17.55
C ASP A 24 -5.87 5.34 -17.87
N TRP A 25 -5.13 4.97 -16.83
CA TRP A 25 -3.87 4.26 -16.97
C TRP A 25 -3.96 2.79 -16.55
N ALA A 26 -5.12 2.35 -16.06
CA ALA A 26 -5.34 1.01 -15.51
C ALA A 26 -4.28 0.67 -14.45
N GLU A 27 -4.07 1.58 -13.52
CA GLU A 27 -3.09 1.46 -12.45
C GLU A 27 -3.75 1.64 -11.08
N TRP A 28 -3.26 0.88 -10.11
CA TRP A 28 -3.59 1.09 -8.71
C TRP A 28 -2.57 2.03 -8.10
N ILE A 29 -3.05 3.05 -7.39
CA ILE A 29 -2.20 4.05 -6.75
C ILE A 29 -2.31 3.88 -5.24
N ILE A 30 -1.18 3.61 -4.60
CA ILE A 30 -1.10 3.49 -3.15
C ILE A 30 -0.28 4.66 -2.63
N THR A 31 -0.87 5.44 -1.72
CA THR A 31 -0.17 6.53 -1.04
C THR A 31 -0.04 6.19 0.43
N ILE A 32 1.17 6.18 0.94
CA ILE A 32 1.46 5.92 2.35
C ILE A 32 2.07 7.20 2.93
N SER A 33 1.42 7.73 3.97
CA SER A 33 1.82 8.99 4.60
C SER A 33 2.10 8.78 6.07
N SER A 34 3.18 9.36 6.57
CA SER A 34 3.45 9.39 7.99
C SER A 34 2.49 10.36 8.68
N ARG A 35 1.92 9.97 9.82
CA ARG A 35 1.12 10.86 10.66
C ARG A 35 1.97 11.72 11.59
N ASN A 36 3.28 11.51 11.57
CA ASN A 36 4.19 12.30 12.37
C ASN A 36 4.25 13.72 11.83
N THR A 37 3.88 14.70 12.66
CA THR A 37 3.80 16.10 12.27
C THR A 37 5.16 16.76 12.10
N THR A 38 6.23 16.18 12.64
CA THR A 38 7.58 16.75 12.54
C THR A 38 8.23 16.46 11.19
N LYS A 39 7.84 15.36 10.52
CA LYS A 39 8.31 15.03 9.17
C LYS A 39 7.17 14.41 8.39
N ALA A 40 6.55 15.18 7.53
CA ALA A 40 5.53 14.66 6.62
C ALA A 40 6.23 13.89 5.50
N ILE A 41 6.23 12.56 5.59
CA ILE A 41 6.78 11.69 4.54
C ILE A 41 5.61 11.09 3.78
N ASN A 42 5.56 11.35 2.49
CA ASN A 42 4.55 10.78 1.60
C ASN A 42 5.25 9.95 0.53
N HIS A 43 4.83 8.69 0.38
CA HIS A 43 5.30 7.82 -0.68
C HIS A 43 4.11 7.39 -1.53
N THR A 44 4.22 7.55 -2.84
CA THR A 44 3.20 7.13 -3.79
C THR A 44 3.75 6.02 -4.67
N TYR A 45 3.01 4.92 -4.76
CA TYR A 45 3.39 3.76 -5.55
C TYR A 45 2.31 3.49 -6.58
N ARG A 46 2.73 3.13 -7.79
CA ARG A 46 1.82 2.78 -8.88
C ARG A 46 2.06 1.35 -9.33
N TYR A 47 0.98 0.59 -9.44
CA TYR A 47 1.04 -0.81 -9.85
C TYR A 47 0.05 -1.03 -10.98
N ARG A 48 0.55 -1.51 -12.11
CA ARG A 48 -0.32 -1.76 -13.26
C ARG A 48 -1.21 -2.97 -13.02
N SER A 49 -2.49 -2.87 -13.40
CA SER A 49 -3.43 -3.98 -13.19
C SER A 49 -3.01 -5.25 -13.94
N ILE A 50 -2.35 -5.11 -15.08
CA ILE A 50 -1.87 -6.26 -15.83
C ILE A 50 -0.81 -7.06 -15.05
N ASP A 51 0.05 -6.36 -14.30
CA ASP A 51 1.05 -7.02 -13.46
C ASP A 51 0.40 -7.73 -12.27
N ILE A 52 -0.65 -7.14 -11.72
CA ILE A 52 -1.41 -7.73 -10.62
C ILE A 52 -2.13 -8.99 -11.09
N GLU A 53 -2.74 -8.95 -12.27
CA GLU A 53 -3.39 -10.12 -12.85
C GLU A 53 -2.39 -11.24 -13.12
N ALA A 54 -1.22 -10.90 -13.61
CA ALA A 54 -0.15 -11.86 -13.89
C ALA A 54 0.35 -12.57 -12.63
N SER A 55 0.21 -11.95 -11.46
CA SER A 55 0.61 -12.57 -10.19
C SER A 55 -0.26 -13.75 -9.78
N GLY A 56 -1.53 -13.78 -10.22
CA GLY A 56 -2.46 -14.86 -9.93
C GLY A 56 -3.01 -14.88 -8.50
N ILE A 57 -2.67 -13.94 -7.64
CA ILE A 57 -3.09 -13.95 -6.24
C ILE A 57 -4.29 -13.05 -5.94
N GLY A 58 -4.80 -12.33 -6.94
CA GLY A 58 -5.89 -11.38 -6.76
C GLY A 58 -5.41 -10.00 -6.36
N SER A 59 -6.21 -8.98 -6.73
CA SER A 59 -5.81 -7.59 -6.54
C SER A 59 -5.69 -7.20 -5.08
N TYR A 60 -6.65 -7.60 -4.24
CA TYR A 60 -6.63 -7.27 -2.82
C TYR A 60 -5.36 -7.80 -2.13
N GLU A 61 -5.07 -9.09 -2.31
CA GLU A 61 -3.93 -9.72 -1.67
C GLU A 61 -2.60 -9.16 -2.19
N TYR A 62 -2.52 -8.89 -3.50
CA TYR A 62 -1.34 -8.27 -4.07
C TYR A 62 -1.06 -6.90 -3.45
N LEU A 63 -2.09 -6.05 -3.40
CA LEU A 63 -1.95 -4.70 -2.84
C LEU A 63 -1.64 -4.74 -1.35
N ARG A 64 -2.29 -5.66 -0.62
CA ARG A 64 -2.02 -5.84 0.80
C ARG A 64 -0.56 -6.19 1.06
N GLN A 65 -0.01 -7.13 0.30
CA GLN A 65 1.39 -7.53 0.42
C GLN A 65 2.33 -6.38 0.13
N ARG A 66 2.02 -5.58 -0.89
CA ARG A 66 2.84 -4.42 -1.26
C ARG A 66 2.79 -3.33 -0.19
N VAL A 67 1.62 -3.06 0.35
CA VAL A 67 1.47 -2.07 1.43
C VAL A 67 2.29 -2.48 2.65
N VAL A 68 2.15 -3.73 3.09
CA VAL A 68 2.88 -4.25 4.24
C VAL A 68 4.39 -4.14 4.01
N LEU A 69 4.85 -4.57 2.82
CA LEU A 69 6.26 -4.52 2.47
C LEU A 69 6.82 -3.10 2.48
N GLU A 70 6.10 -2.16 1.88
CA GLU A 70 6.55 -0.77 1.79
C GLU A 70 6.54 -0.08 3.15
N ILE A 71 5.55 -0.37 4.01
CA ILE A 71 5.53 0.16 5.36
C ILE A 71 6.73 -0.36 6.15
N ALA A 72 6.99 -1.65 6.09
CA ALA A 72 8.10 -2.26 6.81
C ALA A 72 9.46 -1.73 6.33
N LYS A 73 9.58 -1.42 5.04
CA LYS A 73 10.82 -0.97 4.43
C LYS A 73 11.11 0.51 4.66
N ASN A 74 10.09 1.36 4.62
CA ASN A 74 10.26 2.82 4.59
C ASN A 74 9.73 3.54 5.84
N PHE A 75 8.99 2.86 6.66
CA PHE A 75 8.38 3.43 7.86
C PHE A 75 8.64 2.57 9.09
#